data_3c320eec6aa307b8422ba35b7697ce8f
#
_entry.id   3c320eec6aa307b8422ba35b7697ce8f
#
_cell.length_a   1.000
_cell.length_b   1.000
_cell.length_c   1.000
_cell.angle_alpha   90.00
_cell.angle_beta   90.00
_cell.angle_gamma   90.00
#
_symmetry.space_group_name_H-M   'P 1'
#
loop_
_entity.id
_entity.type
_entity.pdbx_description
1 polymer ?
#
loop_
_entity_poly.entity_id
_entity_poly.type
_entity_poly.pdbx_seq_one_letter_code
_entity_poly.pdbx_strand_id
1 'polypeptide(L)'
;EFSDEERQEFVDIINTNTKLLLKLVGDVLELSRIESGNLSFIFQRESVRQLLDDVYQTHSLLIQPPLQFLKDFPPEDVQVNVDPMRLTQVLTNFLNNANKFTKEGSIQLGYCCPSGMSEVHLYVEDTGIGIPHSEQKMIFERFYKRSEFSQGVGLGLSICVLIVEKMGGRIELRSEEGRGSRFTVVLPCIE
;
A
#
# COMPACT_ATOMS: atom_id res chain seq x y z
N GLU A 1 -25.84 32.67 -14.80
CA GLU A 1 -24.48 32.30 -15.30
C GLU A 1 -23.62 31.99 -14.11
N PHE A 2 -22.87 30.89 -14.17
CA PHE A 2 -21.92 30.53 -13.11
C PHE A 2 -20.75 31.50 -13.14
N SER A 3 -20.25 31.86 -11.94
CA SER A 3 -19.00 32.61 -11.79
C SER A 3 -17.80 31.77 -12.26
N ASP A 4 -16.66 32.39 -12.50
CA ASP A 4 -15.45 31.67 -12.91
C ASP A 4 -14.96 30.74 -11.79
N GLU A 5 -15.17 31.09 -10.51
CA GLU A 5 -14.86 30.25 -9.35
C GLU A 5 -15.75 29.01 -9.31
N GLU A 6 -17.06 29.14 -9.51
CA GLU A 6 -18.00 28.01 -9.58
C GLU A 6 -17.67 27.07 -10.76
N ARG A 7 -17.29 27.62 -11.91
CA ARG A 7 -16.86 26.81 -13.08
C ARG A 7 -15.60 26.02 -12.76
N GLN A 8 -14.62 26.63 -12.07
CA GLN A 8 -13.40 25.96 -11.68
C GLN A 8 -13.69 24.83 -10.68
N GLU A 9 -14.56 25.05 -9.70
CA GLU A 9 -14.99 24.02 -8.76
C GLU A 9 -15.64 22.82 -9.46
N PHE A 10 -16.54 23.06 -10.43
CA PHE A 10 -17.12 21.98 -11.24
C PHE A 10 -16.08 21.22 -12.04
N VAL A 11 -15.11 21.90 -12.65
CA VAL A 11 -14.02 21.27 -13.39
C VAL A 11 -13.18 20.38 -12.46
N ASP A 12 -12.87 20.83 -11.26
CA ASP A 12 -12.10 20.08 -10.27
C ASP A 12 -12.87 18.84 -9.77
N ILE A 13 -14.18 18.97 -9.55
CA ILE A 13 -15.06 17.84 -9.21
C ILE A 13 -15.08 16.81 -10.36
N ILE A 14 -15.26 17.25 -11.60
CA ILE A 14 -15.25 16.37 -12.77
C ILE A 14 -13.92 15.65 -12.90
N ASN A 15 -12.80 16.37 -12.80
CA ASN A 15 -11.46 15.79 -12.90
C ASN A 15 -11.20 14.75 -11.80
N THR A 16 -11.62 15.05 -10.57
CA THR A 16 -11.48 14.14 -9.42
C THR A 16 -12.29 12.86 -9.63
N ASN A 17 -13.56 12.98 -10.03
CA ASN A 17 -14.41 11.82 -10.30
C ASN A 17 -13.91 11.00 -11.50
N THR A 18 -13.41 11.66 -12.54
CA THR A 18 -12.82 10.96 -13.70
C THR A 18 -11.59 10.15 -13.28
N LYS A 19 -10.69 10.70 -12.47
CA LYS A 19 -9.53 9.96 -11.94
C LYS A 19 -9.96 8.75 -11.09
N LEU A 20 -10.99 8.92 -10.25
CA LEU A 20 -11.53 7.82 -9.45
C LEU A 20 -12.12 6.72 -10.33
N LEU A 21 -12.88 7.08 -11.38
CA LEU A 21 -13.45 6.12 -12.32
C LEU A 21 -12.38 5.35 -13.09
N LEU A 22 -11.37 6.04 -13.61
CA LEU A 22 -10.25 5.41 -14.31
C LEU A 22 -9.48 4.44 -13.41
N LYS A 23 -9.27 4.82 -12.13
CA LYS A 23 -8.67 3.93 -11.15
C LYS A 23 -9.54 2.70 -10.91
N LEU A 24 -10.85 2.86 -10.75
CA LEU A 24 -11.79 1.75 -10.56
C LEU A 24 -11.73 0.76 -11.72
N VAL A 25 -11.82 1.27 -12.96
CA VAL A 25 -11.72 0.43 -14.16
C VAL A 25 -10.37 -0.31 -14.21
N GLY A 26 -9.27 0.39 -13.89
CA GLY A 26 -7.95 -0.22 -13.80
C GLY A 26 -7.86 -1.34 -12.76
N ASP A 27 -8.34 -1.09 -11.54
CA ASP A 27 -8.34 -2.05 -10.44
C ASP A 27 -9.19 -3.30 -10.78
N VAL A 28 -10.37 -3.13 -11.41
CA VAL A 28 -11.23 -4.25 -11.84
C VAL A 28 -10.57 -5.08 -12.94
N LEU A 29 -9.97 -4.42 -13.95
CA LEU A 29 -9.26 -5.12 -15.01
C LEU A 29 -8.03 -5.87 -14.47
N GLU A 30 -7.29 -5.28 -13.54
CA GLU A 30 -6.15 -5.92 -12.89
C GLU A 30 -6.59 -7.15 -12.10
N LEU A 31 -7.63 -7.01 -11.27
CA LEU A 31 -8.22 -8.12 -10.53
C LEU A 31 -8.62 -9.27 -11.46
N SER A 32 -9.33 -8.96 -12.54
CA SER A 32 -9.74 -9.96 -13.56
C SER A 32 -8.55 -10.67 -14.20
N ARG A 33 -7.45 -9.95 -14.49
CA ARG A 33 -6.23 -10.55 -15.05
C ARG A 33 -5.51 -11.46 -14.06
N ILE A 34 -5.46 -11.08 -12.78
CA ILE A 34 -4.85 -11.90 -11.72
C ILE A 34 -5.66 -13.20 -11.55
N GLU A 35 -6.99 -13.11 -11.45
CA GLU A 35 -7.88 -14.26 -11.25
C GLU A 35 -7.89 -15.23 -12.43
N SER A 36 -7.87 -14.71 -13.65
CA SER A 36 -7.80 -15.55 -14.86
C SER A 36 -6.42 -16.15 -15.11
N GLY A 37 -5.42 -15.84 -14.25
CA GLY A 37 -4.03 -16.28 -14.46
C GLY A 37 -3.32 -15.59 -15.63
N ASN A 38 -3.94 -14.56 -16.22
CA ASN A 38 -3.41 -13.84 -17.38
C ASN A 38 -2.48 -12.67 -17.00
N LEU A 39 -2.28 -12.41 -15.70
CA LEU A 39 -1.29 -11.44 -15.27
C LEU A 39 0.09 -12.10 -15.23
N SER A 40 0.99 -11.64 -16.10
CA SER A 40 2.39 -12.06 -16.07
C SER A 40 3.14 -11.35 -14.94
N PHE A 41 3.95 -12.12 -14.20
CA PHE A 41 4.92 -11.61 -13.23
C PHE A 41 6.32 -11.77 -13.81
N ILE A 42 7.14 -10.74 -13.67
CA ILE A 42 8.54 -10.76 -14.10
C ILE A 42 9.39 -10.85 -12.84
N PHE A 43 9.65 -12.09 -12.41
CA PHE A 43 10.47 -12.35 -11.23
C PHE A 43 11.93 -12.07 -11.51
N GLN A 44 12.57 -11.34 -10.60
CA GLN A 44 13.99 -11.08 -10.63
C GLN A 44 14.56 -10.97 -9.22
N ARG A 45 15.87 -11.16 -9.11
CA ARG A 45 16.59 -11.00 -7.85
C ARG A 45 16.72 -9.51 -7.55
N GLU A 46 16.19 -9.09 -6.39
CA GLU A 46 16.13 -7.69 -5.98
C GLU A 46 16.70 -7.48 -4.58
N SER A 47 17.43 -6.38 -4.42
CA SER A 47 17.82 -5.84 -3.12
C SER A 47 16.61 -5.21 -2.44
N VAL A 48 16.24 -5.71 -1.27
CA VAL A 48 15.14 -5.14 -0.49
C VAL A 48 15.43 -3.70 -0.11
N ARG A 49 16.68 -3.40 0.28
CA ARG A 49 17.12 -2.05 0.64
C ARG A 49 16.94 -1.09 -0.53
N GLN A 50 17.44 -1.43 -1.72
CA GLN A 50 17.38 -0.56 -2.89
C GLN A 50 15.92 -0.28 -3.28
N LEU A 51 15.09 -1.32 -3.33
CA LEU A 51 13.67 -1.18 -3.66
C LEU A 51 12.94 -0.28 -2.67
N LEU A 52 13.19 -0.45 -1.37
CA LEU A 52 12.57 0.39 -0.34
C LEU A 52 13.11 1.83 -0.36
N ASP A 53 14.38 2.04 -0.71
CA ASP A 53 14.95 3.37 -0.87
C ASP A 53 14.25 4.13 -2.02
N ASP A 54 14.01 3.48 -3.15
CA ASP A 54 13.33 4.07 -4.31
C ASP A 54 11.86 4.41 -3.96
N VAL A 55 11.17 3.51 -3.25
CA VAL A 55 9.82 3.76 -2.75
C VAL A 55 9.81 4.94 -1.77
N TYR A 56 10.76 4.99 -0.84
CA TYR A 56 10.87 6.07 0.13
C TYR A 56 11.11 7.42 -0.55
N GLN A 57 12.04 7.51 -1.50
CA GLN A 57 12.33 8.74 -2.23
C GLN A 57 11.08 9.26 -2.95
N THR A 58 10.34 8.38 -3.62
CA THR A 58 9.12 8.75 -4.32
C THR A 58 8.04 9.30 -3.37
N HIS A 59 7.84 8.64 -2.22
CA HIS A 59 6.78 9.01 -1.29
C HIS A 59 7.17 10.16 -0.34
N SER A 60 8.46 10.45 -0.16
CA SER A 60 8.92 11.61 0.62
C SER A 60 8.46 12.95 0.05
N LEU A 61 8.12 13.00 -1.23
CA LEU A 61 7.53 14.17 -1.87
C LEU A 61 6.01 14.31 -1.62
N LEU A 62 5.35 13.22 -1.26
CA LEU A 62 3.90 13.13 -1.07
C LEU A 62 3.48 13.20 0.40
N ILE A 63 4.31 12.65 1.29
CA ILE A 63 4.09 12.68 2.74
C ILE A 63 4.76 13.93 3.30
N GLN A 64 3.95 14.93 3.61
CA GLN A 64 4.39 16.28 3.98
C GLN A 64 4.02 16.59 5.44
N PRO A 65 4.67 17.57 6.09
CA PRO A 65 4.25 18.04 7.40
C PRO A 65 2.73 18.31 7.47
N PRO A 66 2.08 17.99 8.62
CA PRO A 66 2.67 17.67 9.92
C PRO A 66 3.12 16.20 10.08
N LEU A 67 2.99 15.35 9.07
CA LEU A 67 3.44 13.95 9.13
C LEU A 67 4.96 13.85 9.01
N GLN A 68 5.54 12.94 9.80
CA GLN A 68 6.94 12.55 9.68
C GLN A 68 7.02 11.25 8.88
N PHE A 69 7.83 11.22 7.82
CA PHE A 69 8.11 9.99 7.08
C PHE A 69 9.48 9.44 7.48
N LEU A 70 9.49 8.23 8.06
CA LEU A 70 10.67 7.63 8.69
C LEU A 70 11.11 6.38 7.94
N LYS A 71 12.44 6.11 7.96
CA LYS A 71 13.05 4.86 7.50
C LYS A 71 13.45 3.99 8.68
N ASP A 72 13.21 2.67 8.58
CA ASP A 72 13.74 1.66 9.49
C ASP A 72 14.37 0.52 8.69
N PHE A 73 15.58 0.75 8.21
CA PHE A 73 16.33 -0.20 7.38
C PHE A 73 17.53 -0.72 8.17
N PRO A 74 17.59 -2.04 8.44
CA PRO A 74 18.75 -2.64 9.10
C PRO A 74 20.02 -2.48 8.25
N PRO A 75 21.23 -2.55 8.84
CA PRO A 75 22.49 -2.39 8.09
C PRO A 75 22.69 -3.47 7.02
N GLU A 76 22.22 -4.70 7.25
CA GLU A 76 22.33 -5.79 6.30
C GLU A 76 21.25 -5.66 5.22
N ASP A 77 21.67 -5.89 3.95
CA ASP A 77 20.76 -6.01 2.84
C ASP A 77 20.32 -7.47 2.64
N VAL A 78 19.12 -7.65 2.11
CA VAL A 78 18.53 -8.96 1.87
C VAL A 78 18.07 -9.03 0.42
N GLN A 79 18.27 -10.20 -0.19
CA GLN A 79 17.82 -10.46 -1.55
C GLN A 79 16.53 -11.27 -1.55
N VAL A 80 15.62 -10.90 -2.45
CA VAL A 80 14.35 -11.59 -2.68
C VAL A 80 14.14 -11.84 -4.17
N ASN A 81 13.36 -12.88 -4.49
CA ASN A 81 12.96 -13.14 -5.88
C ASN A 81 11.51 -12.67 -6.07
N VAL A 82 11.33 -11.51 -6.63
CA VAL A 82 10.03 -10.83 -6.74
C VAL A 82 9.87 -10.13 -8.09
N ASP A 83 8.66 -9.73 -8.41
CA ASP A 83 8.41 -8.70 -9.42
C ASP A 83 8.47 -7.33 -8.71
N PRO A 84 9.51 -6.50 -8.97
CA PRO A 84 9.73 -5.25 -8.23
C PRO A 84 8.63 -4.21 -8.50
N MET A 85 8.06 -4.20 -9.70
CA MET A 85 6.96 -3.30 -10.04
C MET A 85 5.72 -3.64 -9.21
N ARG A 86 5.41 -4.94 -9.06
CA ARG A 86 4.29 -5.43 -8.25
C ARG A 86 4.51 -5.22 -6.77
N LEU A 87 5.70 -5.46 -6.27
CA LEU A 87 6.03 -5.21 -4.87
C LEU A 87 5.96 -3.71 -4.55
N THR A 88 6.48 -2.84 -5.42
CA THR A 88 6.34 -1.38 -5.31
C THR A 88 4.87 -0.96 -5.30
N GLN A 89 4.02 -1.57 -6.12
CA GLN A 89 2.57 -1.31 -6.12
C GLN A 89 1.92 -1.63 -4.78
N VAL A 90 2.28 -2.76 -4.16
CA VAL A 90 1.78 -3.14 -2.82
C VAL A 90 2.20 -2.13 -1.77
N LEU A 91 3.49 -1.78 -1.71
CA LEU A 91 4.03 -0.83 -0.74
C LEU A 91 3.42 0.58 -0.94
N THR A 92 3.26 1.01 -2.19
CA THR A 92 2.58 2.27 -2.54
C THR A 92 1.12 2.28 -2.04
N ASN A 93 0.41 1.16 -2.14
CA ASN A 93 -0.95 1.05 -1.63
C ASN A 93 -0.98 1.22 -0.10
N PHE A 94 -0.06 0.58 0.63
CA PHE A 94 0.05 0.73 2.07
C PHE A 94 0.42 2.16 2.49
N LEU A 95 1.39 2.78 1.82
CA LEU A 95 1.79 4.16 2.07
C LEU A 95 0.67 5.17 1.79
N ASN A 96 -0.09 4.97 0.72
CA ASN A 96 -1.26 5.81 0.41
C ASN A 96 -2.36 5.66 1.47
N ASN A 97 -2.58 4.44 1.99
CA ASN A 97 -3.51 4.23 3.10
C ASN A 97 -3.01 4.89 4.38
N ALA A 98 -1.73 4.71 4.74
CA ALA A 98 -1.12 5.36 5.89
C ALA A 98 -1.25 6.89 5.82
N ASN A 99 -0.89 7.51 4.68
CA ASN A 99 -1.01 8.95 4.46
C ASN A 99 -2.46 9.46 4.54
N LYS A 100 -3.42 8.65 4.07
CA LYS A 100 -4.85 9.00 4.11
C LYS A 100 -5.43 8.97 5.52
N PHE A 101 -5.01 8.00 6.34
CA PHE A 101 -5.62 7.73 7.65
C PHE A 101 -4.81 8.25 8.84
N THR A 102 -3.66 8.89 8.58
CA THR A 102 -2.84 9.55 9.60
C THR A 102 -2.87 11.06 9.34
N LYS A 103 -3.40 11.82 10.29
CA LYS A 103 -3.45 13.30 10.19
C LYS A 103 -2.22 13.95 10.79
N GLU A 104 -1.72 13.39 11.89
CA GLU A 104 -0.56 13.85 12.66
C GLU A 104 0.23 12.65 13.15
N GLY A 105 1.52 12.82 13.37
CA GLY A 105 2.42 11.77 13.86
C GLY A 105 3.36 11.27 12.77
N SER A 106 3.50 9.95 12.61
CA SER A 106 4.50 9.39 11.72
C SER A 106 3.99 8.24 10.86
N ILE A 107 4.63 8.09 9.71
CA ILE A 107 4.55 6.93 8.83
C ILE A 107 5.97 6.40 8.70
N GLN A 108 6.15 5.11 8.92
CA GLN A 108 7.46 4.45 8.86
C GLN A 108 7.45 3.38 7.78
N LEU A 109 8.44 3.40 6.91
CA LEU A 109 8.73 2.35 5.94
C LEU A 109 9.97 1.59 6.41
N GLY A 110 9.89 0.27 6.50
CA GLY A 110 10.99 -0.51 7.01
C GLY A 110 10.97 -1.97 6.59
N TYR A 111 12.04 -2.68 6.96
CA TYR A 111 12.10 -4.14 6.87
C TYR A 111 12.93 -4.73 8.00
N CYS A 112 12.66 -5.98 8.31
CA CYS A 112 13.47 -6.77 9.24
C CYS A 112 13.51 -8.24 8.81
N CYS A 113 14.55 -8.94 9.27
CA CYS A 113 14.69 -10.39 9.08
C CYS A 113 14.66 -11.02 10.48
N PRO A 114 13.54 -11.66 10.88
CA PRO A 114 13.47 -12.34 12.15
C PRO A 114 14.54 -13.44 12.26
N SER A 115 15.23 -13.50 13.39
CA SER A 115 16.30 -14.46 13.62
C SER A 115 15.82 -15.90 13.45
N GLY A 116 16.55 -16.69 12.63
CA GLY A 116 16.24 -18.09 12.38
C GLY A 116 15.14 -18.34 11.36
N MET A 117 14.63 -17.31 10.67
CA MET A 117 13.67 -17.43 9.59
C MET A 117 14.31 -17.07 8.25
N SER A 118 13.97 -17.84 7.20
CA SER A 118 14.34 -17.55 5.81
C SER A 118 13.35 -16.58 5.16
N GLU A 119 12.90 -15.59 5.93
CA GLU A 119 11.86 -14.64 5.52
C GLU A 119 12.30 -13.19 5.82
N VAL A 120 11.91 -12.27 4.95
CA VAL A 120 12.00 -10.84 5.19
C VAL A 120 10.60 -10.26 5.38
N HIS A 121 10.48 -9.38 6.34
CA HIS A 121 9.25 -8.67 6.69
C HIS A 121 9.40 -7.21 6.27
N LEU A 122 8.76 -6.81 5.16
CA LEU A 122 8.70 -5.43 4.71
C LEU A 122 7.42 -4.80 5.27
N TYR A 123 7.51 -3.62 5.86
CA TYR A 123 6.34 -3.05 6.50
C TYR A 123 6.18 -1.55 6.28
N VAL A 124 4.93 -1.13 6.35
CA VAL A 124 4.51 0.26 6.52
C VAL A 124 3.75 0.34 7.84
N GLU A 125 4.22 1.19 8.73
CA GLU A 125 3.60 1.45 10.04
C GLU A 125 3.17 2.91 10.11
N ASP A 126 1.97 3.15 10.60
CA ASP A 126 1.39 4.48 10.80
C ASP A 126 0.89 4.66 12.23
N THR A 127 0.86 5.92 12.68
CA THR A 127 0.28 6.32 13.97
C THR A 127 -1.13 6.91 13.82
N GLY A 128 -1.85 6.48 12.80
CA GLY A 128 -3.17 7.01 12.46
C GLY A 128 -4.30 6.46 13.32
N ILE A 129 -5.50 6.48 12.75
CA ILE A 129 -6.74 6.11 13.47
C ILE A 129 -6.82 4.62 13.85
N GLY A 130 -5.96 3.77 13.30
CA GLY A 130 -6.01 2.33 13.50
C GLY A 130 -7.29 1.67 12.95
N ILE A 131 -7.40 0.36 13.15
CA ILE A 131 -8.48 -0.48 12.62
C ILE A 131 -9.06 -1.32 13.74
N PRO A 132 -10.37 -1.21 14.04
CA PRO A 132 -11.04 -2.04 15.03
C PRO A 132 -10.86 -3.53 14.72
N HIS A 133 -10.72 -4.35 15.75
CA HIS A 133 -10.50 -5.80 15.58
C HIS A 133 -11.59 -6.47 14.74
N SER A 134 -12.85 -6.00 14.87
CA SER A 134 -13.99 -6.50 14.08
C SER A 134 -13.86 -6.27 12.57
N GLU A 135 -13.10 -5.24 12.16
CA GLU A 135 -12.95 -4.86 10.75
C GLU A 135 -11.66 -5.42 10.11
N GLN A 136 -10.68 -5.87 10.91
CA GLN A 136 -9.34 -6.25 10.42
C GLN A 136 -9.33 -7.36 9.37
N LYS A 137 -10.32 -8.25 9.38
CA LYS A 137 -10.49 -9.27 8.34
C LYS A 137 -11.19 -8.69 7.11
N MET A 138 -12.18 -7.83 7.33
CA MET A 138 -13.04 -7.29 6.29
C MET A 138 -12.30 -6.31 5.37
N ILE A 139 -11.28 -5.60 5.87
CA ILE A 139 -10.53 -4.64 5.05
C ILE A 139 -9.81 -5.27 3.85
N PHE A 140 -9.59 -6.58 3.86
CA PHE A 140 -9.01 -7.34 2.74
C PHE A 140 -10.08 -7.87 1.76
N GLU A 141 -11.36 -7.76 2.12
CA GLU A 141 -12.46 -8.12 1.23
C GLU A 141 -12.62 -7.09 0.11
N ARG A 142 -13.10 -7.56 -1.03
CA ARG A 142 -13.33 -6.70 -2.20
C ARG A 142 -14.45 -5.72 -1.92
N PHE A 143 -14.26 -4.48 -2.40
CA PHE A 143 -15.22 -3.38 -2.26
C PHE A 143 -15.52 -2.96 -0.82
N TYR A 144 -14.79 -3.50 0.16
CA TYR A 144 -14.96 -3.06 1.53
C TYR A 144 -14.40 -1.66 1.76
N LYS A 145 -15.18 -0.83 2.41
CA LYS A 145 -14.80 0.51 2.85
C LYS A 145 -15.33 0.73 4.27
N ARG A 146 -14.50 1.31 5.12
CA ARG A 146 -14.89 1.68 6.49
C ARG A 146 -15.96 2.78 6.52
N SER A 147 -16.02 3.62 5.50
CA SER A 147 -17.01 4.71 5.36
C SER A 147 -17.33 4.90 3.88
N GLU A 148 -18.60 5.14 3.57
CA GLU A 148 -19.05 5.48 2.21
C GLU A 148 -18.37 6.75 1.67
N PHE A 149 -18.00 7.68 2.57
CA PHE A 149 -17.29 8.91 2.23
C PHE A 149 -15.77 8.72 2.05
N SER A 150 -15.22 7.51 2.32
CA SER A 150 -13.79 7.29 2.13
C SER A 150 -13.45 7.20 0.64
N GLN A 151 -12.54 8.07 0.18
CA GLN A 151 -12.04 8.03 -1.20
C GLN A 151 -11.43 6.65 -1.52
N GLY A 152 -11.76 6.10 -2.70
CA GLY A 152 -11.26 4.83 -3.19
C GLY A 152 -12.37 3.82 -3.42
N VAL A 153 -12.04 2.71 -4.07
CA VAL A 153 -13.00 1.69 -4.53
C VAL A 153 -13.09 0.49 -3.57
N GLY A 154 -12.12 0.33 -2.67
CA GLY A 154 -12.06 -0.83 -1.77
C GLY A 154 -11.49 -2.10 -2.43
N LEU A 155 -10.71 -1.96 -3.50
CA LEU A 155 -10.04 -3.07 -4.18
C LEU A 155 -8.54 -3.16 -3.88
N GLY A 156 -7.92 -2.07 -3.42
CA GLY A 156 -6.46 -1.99 -3.29
C GLY A 156 -5.86 -3.06 -2.40
N LEU A 157 -6.39 -3.29 -1.18
CA LEU A 157 -5.84 -4.29 -0.27
C LEU A 157 -6.08 -5.73 -0.76
N SER A 158 -7.23 -6.02 -1.37
CA SER A 158 -7.50 -7.35 -1.95
C SER A 158 -6.57 -7.65 -3.13
N ILE A 159 -6.24 -6.67 -3.96
CA ILE A 159 -5.22 -6.79 -5.02
C ILE A 159 -3.84 -7.02 -4.41
N CYS A 160 -3.48 -6.31 -3.34
CA CYS A 160 -2.21 -6.52 -2.64
C CYS A 160 -2.05 -7.97 -2.14
N VAL A 161 -3.09 -8.56 -1.55
CA VAL A 161 -3.08 -9.96 -1.11
C VAL A 161 -2.75 -10.88 -2.27
N LEU A 162 -3.47 -10.75 -3.38
CA LEU A 162 -3.28 -11.61 -4.57
C LEU A 162 -1.87 -11.46 -5.17
N ILE A 163 -1.34 -10.22 -5.22
CA ILE A 163 0.02 -9.96 -5.71
C ILE A 163 1.05 -10.65 -4.81
N VAL A 164 0.94 -10.49 -3.49
CA VAL A 164 1.89 -11.05 -2.53
C VAL A 164 1.83 -12.58 -2.50
N GLU A 165 0.64 -13.18 -2.57
CA GLU A 165 0.46 -14.63 -2.68
C GLU A 165 1.11 -15.19 -3.95
N LYS A 166 1.01 -14.49 -5.09
CA LYS A 166 1.68 -14.88 -6.35
C LYS A 166 3.21 -14.82 -6.24
N MET A 167 3.76 -14.00 -5.35
CA MET A 167 5.18 -13.95 -5.03
C MET A 167 5.61 -14.95 -3.94
N GLY A 168 4.70 -15.85 -3.51
CA GLY A 168 4.98 -16.86 -2.48
C GLY A 168 5.02 -16.30 -1.06
N GLY A 169 4.52 -15.09 -0.86
CA GLY A 169 4.46 -14.41 0.43
C GLY A 169 3.07 -14.37 1.04
N ARG A 170 2.96 -13.58 2.11
CA ARG A 170 1.70 -13.28 2.80
C ARG A 170 1.68 -11.85 3.34
N ILE A 171 0.49 -11.32 3.60
CA ILE A 171 0.31 -10.03 4.28
C ILE A 171 -0.12 -10.29 5.73
N GLU A 172 0.52 -9.59 6.66
CA GLU A 172 0.15 -9.56 8.08
C GLU A 172 -0.29 -8.15 8.46
N LEU A 173 -1.28 -8.06 9.36
CA LEU A 173 -1.77 -6.81 9.93
C LEU A 173 -1.66 -6.83 11.44
N ARG A 174 -1.10 -5.74 12.00
CA ARG A 174 -1.21 -5.40 13.41
C ARG A 174 -1.79 -4.02 13.50
N SER A 175 -2.92 -3.87 14.19
CA SER A 175 -3.58 -2.58 14.34
C SER A 175 -4.39 -2.52 15.62
N GLU A 176 -4.41 -1.34 16.21
CA GLU A 176 -5.23 -1.02 17.38
C GLU A 176 -5.91 0.34 17.12
N GLU A 177 -7.21 0.39 17.34
CA GLU A 177 -7.97 1.62 17.12
C GLU A 177 -7.43 2.76 17.99
N GLY A 178 -7.18 3.91 17.38
CA GLY A 178 -6.58 5.08 18.02
C GLY A 178 -5.05 5.05 18.17
N ARG A 179 -4.37 3.97 17.75
CA ARG A 179 -2.90 3.83 17.86
C ARG A 179 -2.18 3.67 16.55
N GLY A 180 -2.93 3.35 15.47
CA GLY A 180 -2.38 3.17 14.15
C GLY A 180 -2.37 1.72 13.68
N SER A 181 -1.67 1.49 12.57
CA SER A 181 -1.63 0.19 11.89
C SER A 181 -0.24 -0.11 11.37
N ARG A 182 0.10 -1.40 11.33
CA ARG A 182 1.28 -1.92 10.67
C ARG A 182 0.85 -3.00 9.69
N PHE A 183 1.04 -2.72 8.40
CA PHE A 183 0.89 -3.68 7.32
C PHE A 183 2.25 -4.27 6.96
N THR A 184 2.36 -5.57 6.96
CA THR A 184 3.63 -6.27 6.70
C THR A 184 3.47 -7.23 5.53
N VAL A 185 4.34 -7.12 4.55
CA VAL A 185 4.56 -8.13 3.50
C VAL A 185 5.65 -9.07 3.97
N VAL A 186 5.35 -10.35 4.06
CA VAL A 186 6.32 -11.38 4.40
C VAL A 186 6.67 -12.15 3.13
N LEU A 187 7.96 -12.19 2.78
CA LEU A 187 8.48 -12.86 1.59
C LEU A 187 9.63 -13.80 1.95
N PRO A 188 9.80 -14.92 1.22
CA PRO A 188 10.97 -15.76 1.38
C PRO A 188 12.22 -15.03 0.90
N CYS A 189 13.30 -15.14 1.69
CA CYS A 189 14.64 -14.70 1.28
C CYS A 189 15.25 -15.69 0.30
N ILE A 190 16.13 -15.21 -0.57
CA ILE A 190 17.01 -16.05 -1.37
C ILE A 190 18.45 -15.91 -0.85
N GLU A 191 19.14 -17.04 -0.79
CA GLU A 191 20.56 -17.12 -0.42
C GLU A 191 21.48 -16.49 -1.49
#